data_900878ab23a815320bb4be713a74c81b
#
_entry.id   900878ab23a815320bb4be713a74c81b
#
_cell.length_a   1.000
_cell.length_b   1.000
_cell.length_c   1.000
_cell.angle_alpha   90.00
_cell.angle_beta   90.00
_cell.angle_gamma   90.00
#
_symmetry.space_group_name_H-M   'P 1'
#
loop_
_entity.id
_entity.type
_entity.pdbx_description
1 polymer ?
#
loop_
_entity_poly.entity_id
_entity_poly.type
_entity_poly.pdbx_seq_one_letter_code
_entity_poly.pdbx_strand_id
1 'polypeptide(L)'
;MVLALTITGIAAGCGKEKTSEADIVDLTLPPVEADTESEEEPEEEPEITHEGEARSLLTGEWLPEEETKNRPVAIMFGNTTDALPQYGIGEADVLYECLVEGGLTRLMGIYDNYEDAPKYGSVRSCRLYYAHIAKEYDAIYAHYGQADIAKSFLNSDAIDNLNGLDGSVESVMYYRSSDRNAPHNVFTTPNGIAAAIEKKGYRTTYADGYTGHFMFSDGEEPVVLNGADAAVMQTTYPNSKTWFVYDAASGTYKRFHYKKEHIDGETGEQLAFTNVIFQIMPGRVIDSKGRMEFDTVGSGKGMYFTGGKYVEITWKKTGLESPTLFYDANGEQLVMNPGKTSICIITTDSADNIGIYETEEAWNAR
;
A
#
# COMPACT_ATOMS: atom_id res chain seq x y z
N MET A 1 -13.78 55.21 26.57
CA MET A 1 -13.39 56.62 26.27
C MET A 1 -13.70 56.83 24.80
N VAL A 2 -14.72 57.62 24.54
CA VAL A 2 -15.38 57.93 23.26
C VAL A 2 -14.66 59.11 22.62
N LEU A 3 -14.52 59.16 21.32
CA LEU A 3 -14.53 60.36 20.46
C LEU A 3 -14.46 59.89 19.02
N ALA A 4 -15.49 59.89 18.21
CA ALA A 4 -16.35 60.92 17.65
C ALA A 4 -15.69 61.80 16.55
N LEU A 5 -16.19 61.58 15.37
CA LEU A 5 -16.58 62.50 14.26
C LEU A 5 -15.68 63.68 13.91
N THR A 6 -15.47 63.87 12.59
CA THR A 6 -15.98 65.07 11.92
C THR A 6 -16.09 64.90 10.41
N ILE A 7 -17.28 65.25 9.90
CA ILE A 7 -17.69 65.49 8.51
C ILE A 7 -17.42 66.94 8.18
N THR A 8 -16.95 67.26 6.98
CA THR A 8 -17.14 68.60 6.39
C THR A 8 -17.40 68.45 4.88
N GLY A 9 -18.59 68.84 4.52
CA GLY A 9 -18.98 69.16 3.14
C GLY A 9 -18.97 70.66 2.92
N ILE A 10 -18.88 71.11 1.66
CA ILE A 10 -19.29 72.41 1.10
C ILE A 10 -19.49 72.14 -0.41
N ALA A 11 -20.56 72.28 -0.95
CA ALA A 11 -21.59 73.11 -1.52
C ALA A 11 -21.16 73.99 -2.72
N ALA A 12 -21.85 73.74 -3.82
CA ALA A 12 -22.54 74.62 -4.76
C ALA A 12 -21.75 75.63 -5.62
N GLY A 13 -22.00 75.54 -6.91
CA GLY A 13 -21.79 76.59 -7.92
C GLY A 13 -22.67 76.37 -9.12
N CYS A 14 -23.74 77.15 -9.18
CA CYS A 14 -24.73 77.21 -10.24
C CYS A 14 -24.23 78.11 -11.39
N GLY A 15 -24.47 77.73 -12.69
CA GLY A 15 -24.22 78.61 -13.83
C GLY A 15 -25.05 78.16 -15.03
N LYS A 16 -25.96 79.05 -15.44
CA LYS A 16 -26.99 78.89 -16.48
C LYS A 16 -26.50 79.13 -17.88
N GLU A 17 -27.22 78.46 -18.79
CA GLU A 17 -27.62 78.82 -20.17
C GLU A 17 -26.58 78.91 -21.29
N LYS A 18 -26.76 78.08 -22.34
CA LYS A 18 -27.41 78.51 -23.61
C LYS A 18 -27.66 77.32 -24.56
N THR A 19 -28.91 77.25 -25.05
CA THR A 19 -29.36 76.45 -26.12
C THR A 19 -28.66 76.80 -27.45
N SER A 20 -28.29 75.77 -28.25
CA SER A 20 -28.15 75.82 -29.66
C SER A 20 -28.62 74.48 -30.29
N GLU A 21 -29.63 74.55 -31.14
CA GLU A 21 -30.03 73.46 -32.00
C GLU A 21 -28.85 73.08 -32.93
N ALA A 22 -28.62 71.80 -33.05
CA ALA A 22 -27.77 71.24 -34.10
C ALA A 22 -28.21 69.82 -34.44
N ASP A 23 -28.70 69.66 -35.60
CA ASP A 23 -28.72 68.56 -36.57
C ASP A 23 -28.78 67.12 -36.04
N ILE A 24 -29.92 66.49 -36.27
CA ILE A 24 -30.14 65.08 -36.23
C ILE A 24 -29.40 64.44 -37.41
N VAL A 25 -28.27 63.76 -37.15
CA VAL A 25 -27.65 62.88 -38.14
C VAL A 25 -28.23 61.49 -37.89
N ASP A 26 -29.03 61.03 -38.81
CA ASP A 26 -29.54 59.65 -38.87
C ASP A 26 -28.42 58.71 -39.23
N LEU A 27 -27.88 58.04 -38.22
CA LEU A 27 -26.89 56.96 -38.36
C LEU A 27 -27.64 55.62 -38.39
N THR A 28 -28.08 55.22 -39.56
CA THR A 28 -28.48 53.83 -39.82
C THR A 28 -27.21 52.93 -39.71
N LEU A 29 -27.12 52.18 -38.66
CA LEU A 29 -26.14 51.11 -38.53
C LEU A 29 -26.48 49.96 -39.47
N PRO A 30 -25.51 49.39 -40.19
CA PRO A 30 -25.74 48.18 -40.98
C PRO A 30 -26.12 46.99 -40.06
N PRO A 31 -26.90 46.01 -40.60
CA PRO A 31 -27.28 44.85 -39.81
C PRO A 31 -26.04 44.08 -39.38
N VAL A 32 -25.92 43.82 -38.05
CA VAL A 32 -24.96 42.90 -37.50
C VAL A 32 -25.37 41.51 -37.97
N GLU A 33 -24.55 40.88 -38.81
CA GLU A 33 -24.63 39.45 -39.07
C GLU A 33 -24.37 38.74 -37.73
N ALA A 34 -25.34 37.97 -37.27
CA ALA A 34 -25.18 37.10 -36.14
C ALA A 34 -24.20 36.01 -36.57
N ASP A 35 -22.96 36.08 -36.06
CA ASP A 35 -22.07 34.92 -36.02
C ASP A 35 -22.78 33.84 -35.21
N THR A 36 -23.25 32.83 -35.92
CA THR A 36 -23.62 31.56 -35.31
C THR A 36 -22.34 30.96 -34.79
N GLU A 37 -22.03 31.19 -33.49
CA GLU A 37 -21.14 30.31 -32.75
C GLU A 37 -21.70 28.89 -32.89
N SER A 38 -21.00 28.05 -33.64
CA SER A 38 -21.22 26.62 -33.61
C SER A 38 -20.90 26.18 -32.17
N GLU A 39 -21.93 25.81 -31.42
CA GLU A 39 -21.73 25.00 -30.23
C GLU A 39 -20.99 23.74 -30.71
N GLU A 40 -19.67 23.65 -30.46
CA GLU A 40 -18.94 22.41 -30.53
C GLU A 40 -19.58 21.51 -29.44
N GLU A 41 -20.29 20.46 -29.89
CA GLU A 41 -20.68 19.38 -28.99
C GLU A 41 -19.40 18.91 -28.26
N PRO A 42 -19.42 18.73 -26.92
CA PRO A 42 -18.27 18.21 -26.25
C PRO A 42 -17.92 16.86 -26.88
N GLU A 43 -16.68 16.72 -27.37
CA GLU A 43 -16.15 15.43 -27.80
C GLU A 43 -16.34 14.47 -26.61
N GLU A 44 -17.17 13.45 -26.78
CA GLU A 44 -17.27 12.35 -25.80
C GLU A 44 -15.88 11.76 -25.66
N GLU A 45 -15.30 11.84 -24.46
CA GLU A 45 -14.06 11.15 -24.15
C GLU A 45 -14.26 9.66 -24.47
N PRO A 46 -13.32 9.01 -25.19
CA PRO A 46 -13.47 7.61 -25.54
C PRO A 46 -13.65 6.77 -24.27
N GLU A 47 -14.73 5.99 -24.23
CA GLU A 47 -14.93 5.02 -23.13
C GLU A 47 -13.68 4.14 -23.03
N ILE A 48 -13.03 4.14 -21.86
CA ILE A 48 -11.90 3.26 -21.59
C ILE A 48 -12.45 1.83 -21.53
N THR A 49 -12.16 1.05 -22.57
CA THR A 49 -12.53 -0.36 -22.60
C THR A 49 -11.37 -1.22 -22.12
N HIS A 50 -11.62 -2.09 -21.15
CA HIS A 50 -10.64 -3.04 -20.60
C HIS A 50 -10.70 -4.40 -21.32
N GLU A 51 -10.82 -4.38 -22.66
CA GLU A 51 -10.87 -5.59 -23.47
C GLU A 51 -9.52 -6.35 -23.40
N GLY A 52 -9.55 -7.58 -22.91
CA GLY A 52 -8.35 -8.42 -22.73
C GLY A 52 -7.60 -8.18 -21.42
N GLU A 53 -8.16 -7.34 -20.52
CA GLU A 53 -7.65 -7.09 -19.18
C GLU A 53 -8.57 -7.68 -18.10
N ALA A 54 -7.99 -7.94 -16.93
CA ALA A 54 -8.71 -8.32 -15.73
C ALA A 54 -8.09 -7.64 -14.50
N ARG A 55 -8.81 -7.63 -13.38
CA ARG A 55 -8.32 -7.02 -12.14
C ARG A 55 -7.33 -7.93 -11.43
N SER A 56 -6.17 -7.39 -11.03
CA SER A 56 -5.29 -8.05 -10.07
C SER A 56 -6.02 -8.35 -8.76
N LEU A 57 -5.84 -9.55 -8.22
CA LEU A 57 -6.38 -9.92 -6.92
C LEU A 57 -5.59 -9.29 -5.75
N LEU A 58 -4.39 -8.76 -6.00
CA LEU A 58 -3.52 -8.12 -5.00
C LEU A 58 -3.68 -6.60 -4.97
N THR A 59 -3.82 -5.96 -6.13
CA THR A 59 -3.84 -4.50 -6.25
C THR A 59 -5.18 -3.93 -6.74
N GLY A 60 -6.03 -4.73 -7.37
CA GLY A 60 -7.24 -4.25 -8.04
C GLY A 60 -6.96 -3.41 -9.29
N GLU A 61 -5.72 -3.30 -9.73
CA GLU A 61 -5.35 -2.63 -10.97
C GLU A 61 -5.66 -3.52 -12.18
N TRP A 62 -5.87 -2.91 -13.34
CA TRP A 62 -6.09 -3.62 -14.58
C TRP A 62 -4.78 -4.14 -15.14
N LEU A 63 -4.71 -5.43 -15.40
CA LEU A 63 -3.56 -6.13 -15.97
C LEU A 63 -4.05 -6.98 -17.15
N PRO A 64 -3.16 -7.37 -18.08
CA PRO A 64 -3.47 -8.39 -19.08
C PRO A 64 -4.09 -9.62 -18.41
N GLU A 65 -5.23 -10.12 -18.94
CA GLU A 65 -5.98 -11.22 -18.30
C GLU A 65 -5.12 -12.45 -18.01
N GLU A 66 -4.13 -12.73 -18.86
CA GLU A 66 -3.24 -13.87 -18.64
C GLU A 66 -2.34 -13.69 -17.41
N GLU A 67 -1.93 -12.46 -17.10
CA GLU A 67 -1.08 -12.15 -15.94
C GLU A 67 -1.85 -12.28 -14.62
N THR A 68 -3.15 -11.92 -14.59
CA THR A 68 -3.98 -12.03 -13.38
C THR A 68 -4.24 -13.48 -12.95
N LYS A 69 -3.92 -14.45 -13.78
CA LYS A 69 -4.02 -15.89 -13.47
C LYS A 69 -2.77 -16.43 -12.77
N ASN A 70 -1.69 -15.67 -12.79
CA ASN A 70 -0.43 -16.10 -12.20
C ASN A 70 -0.54 -16.24 -10.68
N ARG A 71 0.02 -17.32 -10.16
CA ARG A 71 0.11 -17.55 -8.74
C ARG A 71 1.21 -16.66 -8.14
N PRO A 72 0.94 -15.86 -7.11
CA PRO A 72 1.91 -14.92 -6.58
C PRO A 72 3.07 -15.63 -5.88
N VAL A 73 4.19 -14.92 -5.78
CA VAL A 73 5.33 -15.33 -4.98
C VAL A 73 5.43 -14.44 -3.74
N ALA A 74 5.49 -15.05 -2.55
CA ALA A 74 5.70 -14.34 -1.30
C ALA A 74 7.17 -14.49 -0.86
N ILE A 75 7.89 -13.39 -0.68
CA ILE A 75 9.33 -13.39 -0.37
C ILE A 75 9.59 -12.78 1.00
N MET A 76 10.34 -13.49 1.86
CA MET A 76 10.75 -13.02 3.17
C MET A 76 11.96 -12.12 3.13
N PHE A 77 11.88 -10.92 3.71
CA PHE A 77 12.99 -9.96 3.82
C PHE A 77 13.43 -9.73 5.27
N GLY A 78 14.72 -9.47 5.43
CA GLY A 78 15.26 -8.91 6.68
C GLY A 78 14.86 -7.44 6.81
N ASN A 79 14.56 -7.02 8.06
CA ASN A 79 14.31 -5.62 8.38
C ASN A 79 15.14 -5.20 9.60
N THR A 80 16.45 -5.36 9.51
CA THR A 80 17.43 -4.81 10.44
C THR A 80 18.33 -3.84 9.67
N THR A 81 19.01 -2.94 10.35
CA THR A 81 19.91 -1.97 9.69
C THR A 81 20.98 -2.63 8.82
N ASP A 82 21.44 -3.83 9.19
CA ASP A 82 22.44 -4.58 8.41
C ASP A 82 21.86 -5.28 7.18
N ALA A 83 20.53 -5.34 7.07
CA ALA A 83 19.81 -5.89 5.92
C ALA A 83 19.47 -4.83 4.88
N LEU A 84 19.68 -3.55 5.20
CA LEU A 84 19.31 -2.42 4.35
C LEU A 84 20.43 -2.02 3.36
N PRO A 85 20.05 -1.48 2.17
CA PRO A 85 18.70 -1.49 1.65
C PRO A 85 18.26 -2.91 1.24
N GLN A 86 16.94 -3.18 1.27
CA GLN A 86 16.40 -4.35 0.58
C GLN A 86 16.33 -4.05 -0.92
N TYR A 87 16.32 -5.10 -1.72
CA TYR A 87 16.26 -5.02 -3.20
C TYR A 87 15.00 -5.73 -3.69
N GLY A 88 14.29 -5.12 -4.63
CA GLY A 88 13.05 -5.63 -5.21
C GLY A 88 11.84 -5.55 -4.25
N ILE A 89 12.01 -4.94 -3.08
CA ILE A 89 10.92 -4.80 -2.11
C ILE A 89 9.92 -3.73 -2.53
N GLY A 90 10.35 -2.74 -3.32
CA GLY A 90 9.51 -1.68 -3.87
C GLY A 90 8.46 -2.19 -4.86
N GLU A 91 8.71 -3.36 -5.47
CA GLU A 91 7.78 -3.98 -6.41
C GLU A 91 6.68 -4.82 -5.74
N ALA A 92 6.73 -4.98 -4.41
CA ALA A 92 5.71 -5.73 -3.70
C ALA A 92 4.32 -5.08 -3.85
N ASP A 93 3.35 -5.86 -4.32
CA ASP A 93 1.94 -5.48 -4.42
C ASP A 93 1.30 -5.41 -3.03
N VAL A 94 1.64 -6.39 -2.18
CA VAL A 94 1.28 -6.39 -0.77
C VAL A 94 2.52 -6.57 0.08
N LEU A 95 2.76 -5.65 1.02
CA LEU A 95 3.89 -5.70 1.94
C LEU A 95 3.43 -5.88 3.38
N TYR A 96 3.73 -7.03 3.97
CA TYR A 96 3.51 -7.30 5.39
C TYR A 96 4.71 -6.90 6.23
N GLU A 97 4.46 -6.30 7.39
CA GLU A 97 5.44 -6.14 8.47
C GLU A 97 4.89 -6.72 9.78
N CYS A 98 5.70 -7.50 10.49
CA CYS A 98 5.33 -8.08 11.77
C CYS A 98 6.56 -8.26 12.66
N LEU A 99 6.34 -8.18 13.98
CA LEU A 99 7.36 -8.50 14.98
C LEU A 99 7.85 -9.94 14.84
N VAL A 100 9.15 -10.10 15.06
CA VAL A 100 9.82 -11.39 15.22
C VAL A 100 10.44 -11.47 16.61
N GLU A 101 11.64 -11.98 16.75
CA GLU A 101 12.35 -12.00 18.04
C GLU A 101 12.98 -10.66 18.41
N GLY A 102 13.06 -10.36 19.72
CA GLY A 102 13.84 -9.23 20.26
C GLY A 102 13.33 -7.84 19.84
N GLY A 103 12.05 -7.70 19.54
CA GLY A 103 11.48 -6.43 19.09
C GLY A 103 11.86 -6.03 17.65
N LEU A 104 12.56 -6.91 16.94
CA LEU A 104 12.83 -6.75 15.52
C LEU A 104 11.57 -7.06 14.70
N THR A 105 11.52 -6.57 13.47
CA THR A 105 10.50 -6.95 12.50
C THR A 105 11.13 -7.69 11.31
N ARG A 106 10.29 -8.36 10.54
CA ARG A 106 10.57 -8.81 9.17
C ARG A 106 9.52 -8.26 8.25
N LEU A 107 9.85 -8.32 6.95
CA LEU A 107 8.94 -7.97 5.90
C LEU A 107 8.67 -9.21 5.04
N MET A 108 7.50 -9.26 4.45
CA MET A 108 7.14 -10.23 3.41
C MET A 108 6.46 -9.46 2.29
N GLY A 109 7.11 -9.41 1.13
CA GLY A 109 6.51 -8.91 -0.10
C GLY A 109 5.77 -10.03 -0.81
N ILE A 110 4.58 -9.73 -1.34
CA ILE A 110 3.78 -10.62 -2.19
C ILE A 110 3.68 -9.95 -3.55
N TYR A 111 3.97 -10.70 -4.60
CA TYR A 111 4.17 -10.21 -5.96
C TYR A 111 3.28 -10.97 -6.94
N ASP A 112 2.43 -10.28 -7.70
CA ASP A 112 1.73 -10.85 -8.85
C ASP A 112 2.75 -11.21 -9.94
N ASN A 113 3.72 -10.31 -10.15
CA ASN A 113 4.81 -10.52 -11.10
C ASN A 113 6.19 -10.39 -10.42
N TYR A 114 6.84 -11.51 -10.14
CA TYR A 114 8.19 -11.52 -9.57
C TYR A 114 9.30 -11.23 -10.60
N GLU A 115 8.96 -10.94 -11.84
CA GLU A 115 9.93 -10.58 -12.90
C GLU A 115 10.23 -9.07 -12.91
N ASP A 116 9.47 -8.26 -12.19
CA ASP A 116 9.58 -6.78 -12.19
C ASP A 116 10.87 -6.25 -11.57
N ALA A 117 11.54 -7.02 -10.73
CA ALA A 117 12.85 -6.64 -10.20
C ALA A 117 13.94 -7.64 -10.60
N PRO A 118 15.18 -7.19 -10.92
CA PRO A 118 16.26 -8.07 -11.34
C PRO A 118 16.79 -8.99 -10.23
N LYS A 119 16.54 -8.63 -8.97
CA LYS A 119 16.93 -9.42 -7.78
C LYS A 119 16.09 -9.06 -6.57
N TYR A 120 16.02 -10.01 -5.62
CA TYR A 120 15.31 -9.88 -4.35
C TYR A 120 16.23 -10.23 -3.17
N GLY A 121 16.20 -9.41 -2.14
CA GLY A 121 16.99 -9.67 -0.93
C GLY A 121 17.16 -8.44 -0.02
N SER A 122 17.67 -8.65 1.18
CA SER A 122 18.24 -9.89 1.73
C SER A 122 17.09 -10.84 2.19
N VAL A 123 17.08 -12.04 1.60
CA VAL A 123 16.08 -13.06 1.95
C VAL A 123 16.35 -13.64 3.32
N ARG A 124 15.29 -13.87 4.12
CA ARG A 124 15.39 -14.27 5.53
C ARG A 124 14.48 -15.44 5.88
N SER A 125 14.66 -15.90 7.12
CA SER A 125 13.99 -17.10 7.59
C SER A 125 12.50 -16.86 7.85
N CYS A 126 11.71 -17.88 7.55
CA CYS A 126 10.29 -17.99 7.86
C CYS A 126 10.01 -17.88 9.36
N ARG A 127 8.87 -17.29 9.70
CA ARG A 127 8.14 -17.47 10.96
C ARG A 127 6.77 -18.05 10.63
N LEU A 128 6.24 -18.89 11.50
CA LEU A 128 5.06 -19.69 11.19
C LEU A 128 3.87 -18.85 10.72
N TYR A 129 3.61 -17.73 11.38
CA TYR A 129 2.51 -16.83 11.00
C TYR A 129 2.68 -16.18 9.61
N TYR A 130 3.93 -15.96 9.15
CA TYR A 130 4.17 -15.54 7.77
C TYR A 130 3.86 -16.64 6.75
N ALA A 131 4.13 -17.90 7.11
CA ALA A 131 3.73 -19.03 6.26
C ALA A 131 2.20 -19.18 6.20
N HIS A 132 1.48 -18.93 7.29
CA HIS A 132 0.02 -18.89 7.31
C HIS A 132 -0.52 -17.75 6.43
N ILE A 133 0.11 -16.56 6.47
CA ILE A 133 -0.27 -15.45 5.60
C ILE A 133 0.03 -15.77 4.14
N ALA A 134 1.21 -16.29 3.80
CA ALA A 134 1.53 -16.67 2.42
C ALA A 134 0.54 -17.72 1.87
N LYS A 135 0.11 -18.68 2.71
CA LYS A 135 -0.87 -19.70 2.34
C LYS A 135 -2.22 -19.11 1.95
N GLU A 136 -2.71 -18.11 2.68
CA GLU A 136 -4.00 -17.51 2.36
C GLU A 136 -4.05 -16.76 1.02
N TYR A 137 -2.88 -16.34 0.51
CA TYR A 137 -2.73 -15.77 -0.84
C TYR A 137 -2.54 -16.83 -1.93
N ASP A 138 -2.62 -18.10 -1.59
CA ASP A 138 -2.22 -19.20 -2.48
C ASP A 138 -0.78 -19.02 -3.02
N ALA A 139 0.06 -18.27 -2.34
CA ALA A 139 1.38 -17.87 -2.79
C ALA A 139 2.40 -19.03 -2.71
N ILE A 140 3.37 -19.03 -3.62
CA ILE A 140 4.59 -19.83 -3.50
C ILE A 140 5.53 -19.07 -2.55
N TYR A 141 5.90 -19.70 -1.43
CA TYR A 141 6.56 -19.02 -0.32
C TYR A 141 8.07 -19.17 -0.34
N ALA A 142 8.81 -18.09 -0.64
CA ALA A 142 10.27 -18.03 -0.74
C ALA A 142 10.91 -17.53 0.57
N HIS A 143 11.79 -18.34 1.18
CA HIS A 143 12.47 -17.99 2.42
C HIS A 143 13.80 -18.74 2.58
N TYR A 144 14.71 -18.21 3.38
CA TYR A 144 15.99 -18.87 3.67
C TYR A 144 16.08 -19.24 5.16
N GLY A 145 15.77 -20.49 5.47
CA GLY A 145 15.68 -21.01 6.83
C GLY A 145 14.34 -20.75 7.50
N GLN A 146 14.16 -21.29 8.70
CA GLN A 146 12.90 -21.18 9.46
C GLN A 146 13.12 -21.31 10.96
N ALA A 147 12.15 -20.91 11.76
CA ALA A 147 12.01 -21.28 13.15
C ALA A 147 11.58 -22.75 13.28
N ASP A 148 12.00 -23.45 14.35
CA ASP A 148 11.67 -24.87 14.55
C ASP A 148 10.16 -25.14 14.54
N ILE A 149 9.37 -24.25 15.11
CA ILE A 149 7.90 -24.34 15.15
C ILE A 149 7.24 -24.34 13.76
N ALA A 150 7.91 -23.75 12.76
CA ALA A 150 7.39 -23.71 11.39
C ALA A 150 7.68 -24.99 10.58
N LYS A 151 8.61 -25.83 11.03
CA LYS A 151 9.07 -26.98 10.26
C LYS A 151 7.96 -27.95 9.87
N SER A 152 7.08 -28.28 10.81
CA SER A 152 5.98 -29.20 10.55
C SER A 152 5.06 -28.71 9.46
N PHE A 153 4.70 -27.43 9.48
CA PHE A 153 3.83 -26.81 8.47
C PHE A 153 4.53 -26.71 7.12
N LEU A 154 5.79 -26.25 7.10
CA LEU A 154 6.57 -26.11 5.85
C LEU A 154 6.90 -27.45 5.17
N ASN A 155 6.94 -28.55 5.91
CA ASN A 155 7.20 -29.89 5.37
C ASN A 155 5.91 -30.67 5.03
N SER A 156 4.75 -30.07 5.23
CA SER A 156 3.47 -30.65 4.83
C SER A 156 3.07 -30.18 3.43
N ASP A 157 2.03 -30.80 2.87
CA ASP A 157 1.43 -30.41 1.60
C ASP A 157 0.55 -29.14 1.72
N ALA A 158 0.52 -28.51 2.91
CA ALA A 158 -0.31 -27.33 3.16
C ALA A 158 0.21 -26.09 2.44
N ILE A 159 1.51 -26.01 2.16
CA ILE A 159 2.12 -24.84 1.54
C ILE A 159 3.26 -25.21 0.60
N ASP A 160 3.22 -24.71 -0.63
CA ASP A 160 4.36 -24.74 -1.53
C ASP A 160 5.42 -23.73 -1.10
N ASN A 161 6.63 -24.19 -0.76
CA ASN A 161 7.66 -23.29 -0.29
C ASN A 161 9.03 -23.57 -0.90
N LEU A 162 9.80 -22.51 -1.12
CA LEU A 162 11.13 -22.49 -1.69
C LEU A 162 12.14 -22.16 -0.56
N ASN A 163 12.48 -23.18 0.22
CA ASN A 163 13.36 -23.03 1.37
C ASN A 163 14.85 -23.13 0.99
N GLY A 164 15.62 -22.10 1.22
CA GLY A 164 17.07 -22.10 1.00
C GLY A 164 17.90 -23.06 1.89
N LEU A 165 17.27 -23.81 2.81
CA LEU A 165 17.92 -24.94 3.50
C LEU A 165 17.68 -26.28 2.80
N ASP A 166 16.82 -26.33 1.78
CA ASP A 166 16.73 -27.46 0.86
C ASP A 166 17.83 -27.30 -0.20
N GLY A 167 18.83 -28.13 -0.17
CA GLY A 167 19.97 -28.04 -1.10
C GLY A 167 19.56 -28.14 -2.58
N SER A 168 18.41 -28.76 -2.87
CA SER A 168 17.86 -28.79 -4.22
C SER A 168 17.35 -27.41 -4.68
N VAL A 169 16.75 -26.65 -3.79
CA VAL A 169 16.28 -25.28 -4.02
C VAL A 169 17.45 -24.30 -3.94
N GLU A 170 18.28 -24.38 -2.89
CA GLU A 170 19.42 -23.48 -2.68
C GLU A 170 20.31 -23.39 -3.93
N SER A 171 20.63 -24.56 -4.53
CA SER A 171 21.56 -24.65 -5.64
C SER A 171 21.13 -23.97 -6.93
N VAL A 172 19.84 -23.71 -7.11
CA VAL A 172 19.28 -23.09 -8.33
C VAL A 172 18.71 -21.70 -8.10
N MET A 173 18.28 -21.40 -6.85
CA MET A 173 17.52 -20.19 -6.54
C MET A 173 18.36 -19.12 -5.84
N TYR A 174 19.16 -19.52 -4.84
CA TYR A 174 19.78 -18.57 -3.95
C TYR A 174 21.28 -18.40 -4.18
N TYR A 175 21.77 -17.18 -3.97
CA TYR A 175 23.18 -16.90 -3.94
C TYR A 175 23.52 -15.98 -2.76
N ARG A 176 24.82 -15.95 -2.38
CA ARG A 176 25.30 -15.03 -1.36
C ARG A 176 26.07 -13.89 -2.00
N SER A 177 25.59 -12.68 -1.76
CA SER A 177 26.29 -11.47 -2.18
C SER A 177 27.51 -11.22 -1.29
N SER A 178 28.53 -10.61 -1.87
CA SER A 178 29.77 -10.20 -1.17
C SER A 178 29.72 -8.78 -0.61
N ASP A 179 28.67 -8.02 -0.89
CA ASP A 179 28.50 -6.62 -0.47
C ASP A 179 28.11 -6.46 1.00
N ARG A 180 27.70 -7.54 1.64
CA ARG A 180 27.31 -7.58 3.06
C ARG A 180 27.59 -8.92 3.72
N ASN A 181 27.57 -8.90 5.05
CA ASN A 181 27.89 -10.10 5.83
C ASN A 181 26.68 -11.03 6.01
N ALA A 182 26.97 -12.33 6.18
CA ALA A 182 25.97 -13.27 6.65
C ALA A 182 25.45 -12.83 8.04
N PRO A 183 24.16 -13.00 8.29
CA PRO A 183 23.13 -13.70 7.52
C PRO A 183 22.32 -12.78 6.57
N HIS A 184 22.80 -11.56 6.31
CA HIS A 184 22.06 -10.54 5.54
C HIS A 184 22.42 -10.53 4.05
N ASN A 185 23.14 -11.51 3.56
CA ASN A 185 23.72 -11.57 2.21
C ASN A 185 23.08 -12.60 1.27
N VAL A 186 21.91 -13.13 1.60
CA VAL A 186 21.18 -14.08 0.73
C VAL A 186 20.26 -13.32 -0.21
N PHE A 187 20.39 -13.63 -1.48
CA PHE A 187 19.60 -13.03 -2.58
C PHE A 187 19.07 -14.11 -3.51
N THR A 188 18.06 -13.75 -4.30
CA THR A 188 17.53 -14.52 -5.41
C THR A 188 17.28 -13.63 -6.63
N THR A 189 16.98 -14.22 -7.77
CA THR A 189 16.63 -13.56 -9.03
C THR A 189 15.34 -14.16 -9.58
N PRO A 190 14.62 -13.49 -10.51
CA PRO A 190 13.49 -14.09 -11.22
C PRO A 190 13.82 -15.46 -11.82
N ASN A 191 14.94 -15.59 -12.52
CA ASN A 191 15.37 -16.86 -13.09
C ASN A 191 15.60 -17.95 -12.03
N GLY A 192 16.14 -17.55 -10.85
CA GLY A 192 16.31 -18.49 -9.74
C GLY A 192 14.98 -18.94 -9.15
N ILE A 193 14.02 -18.04 -9.02
CA ILE A 193 12.66 -18.36 -8.56
C ILE A 193 11.99 -19.32 -9.54
N ALA A 194 11.98 -19.00 -10.84
CA ALA A 194 11.40 -19.83 -11.89
C ALA A 194 12.02 -21.24 -11.92
N ALA A 195 13.36 -21.33 -11.87
CA ALA A 195 14.06 -22.61 -11.85
C ALA A 195 13.72 -23.47 -10.62
N ALA A 196 13.50 -22.85 -9.46
CA ALA A 196 13.12 -23.55 -8.25
C ALA A 196 11.65 -24.02 -8.29
N ILE A 197 10.74 -23.20 -8.82
CA ILE A 197 9.34 -23.56 -9.07
C ILE A 197 9.24 -24.76 -9.99
N GLU A 198 9.94 -24.72 -11.14
CA GLU A 198 10.02 -25.83 -12.10
C GLU A 198 10.57 -27.10 -11.42
N LYS A 199 11.68 -26.98 -10.70
CA LYS A 199 12.33 -28.10 -10.03
C LYS A 199 11.46 -28.77 -8.97
N LYS A 200 10.63 -27.99 -8.27
CA LYS A 200 9.67 -28.49 -7.27
C LYS A 200 8.37 -28.99 -7.91
N GLY A 201 8.12 -28.68 -9.18
CA GLY A 201 6.90 -29.03 -9.89
C GLY A 201 5.67 -28.29 -9.34
N TYR A 202 5.85 -27.07 -8.82
CA TYR A 202 4.76 -26.28 -8.29
C TYR A 202 3.90 -25.69 -9.42
N ARG A 203 2.61 -25.61 -9.17
CA ARG A 203 1.66 -24.94 -10.04
C ARG A 203 1.96 -23.43 -10.09
N THR A 204 1.83 -22.84 -11.28
CA THR A 204 2.14 -21.41 -11.54
C THR A 204 0.90 -20.52 -11.65
N THR A 205 -0.30 -21.10 -11.65
CA THR A 205 -1.57 -20.38 -11.68
C THR A 205 -2.29 -20.57 -10.35
N TYR A 206 -3.21 -19.65 -10.02
CA TYR A 206 -4.07 -19.77 -8.84
C TYR A 206 -4.84 -21.09 -8.80
N ALA A 207 -5.19 -21.54 -7.61
CA ALA A 207 -6.08 -22.68 -7.43
C ALA A 207 -7.47 -22.39 -8.00
N ASP A 208 -8.13 -23.43 -8.54
CA ASP A 208 -9.51 -23.30 -9.01
C ASP A 208 -10.41 -22.72 -7.91
N GLY A 209 -11.15 -21.66 -8.26
CA GLY A 209 -12.06 -21.00 -7.35
C GLY A 209 -11.42 -20.06 -6.31
N TYR A 210 -10.11 -19.79 -6.41
CA TYR A 210 -9.49 -18.73 -5.60
C TYR A 210 -9.98 -17.33 -6.05
N THR A 211 -10.45 -16.51 -5.13
CA THR A 211 -11.09 -15.21 -5.43
C THR A 211 -10.39 -14.02 -4.77
N GLY A 212 -9.23 -14.24 -4.13
CA GLY A 212 -8.50 -13.18 -3.43
C GLY A 212 -9.07 -12.82 -2.06
N HIS A 213 -8.52 -11.77 -1.45
CA HIS A 213 -8.84 -11.29 -0.11
C HIS A 213 -9.56 -9.95 -0.14
N PHE A 214 -9.17 -9.09 -1.10
CA PHE A 214 -9.56 -7.71 -1.13
C PHE A 214 -10.76 -7.51 -2.06
N MET A 215 -11.57 -6.51 -1.70
CA MET A 215 -12.57 -5.95 -2.58
C MET A 215 -12.10 -4.55 -2.97
N PHE A 216 -11.87 -4.33 -4.24
CA PHE A 216 -11.48 -3.03 -4.76
C PHE A 216 -12.66 -2.31 -5.40
N SER A 217 -12.63 -0.96 -5.37
CA SER A 217 -13.54 -0.15 -6.19
C SER A 217 -13.27 -0.38 -7.68
N ASP A 218 -14.17 0.09 -8.53
CA ASP A 218 -13.96 0.06 -10.00
C ASP A 218 -12.78 0.92 -10.45
N GLY A 219 -12.35 1.88 -9.64
CA GLY A 219 -11.23 2.78 -9.89
C GLY A 219 -11.60 4.01 -10.72
N GLU A 220 -12.85 4.14 -11.15
CA GLU A 220 -13.32 5.35 -11.86
C GLU A 220 -13.27 6.56 -10.93
N GLU A 221 -13.71 6.38 -9.69
CA GLU A 221 -13.63 7.40 -8.65
C GLU A 221 -12.89 6.87 -7.41
N PRO A 222 -12.01 7.68 -6.78
CA PRO A 222 -11.33 7.27 -5.57
C PRO A 222 -12.31 6.98 -4.43
N VAL A 223 -12.11 5.92 -3.68
CA VAL A 223 -12.80 5.69 -2.41
C VAL A 223 -12.36 6.77 -1.43
N VAL A 224 -13.28 7.64 -1.05
CA VAL A 224 -13.06 8.69 -0.05
C VAL A 224 -13.63 8.24 1.28
N LEU A 225 -12.76 8.05 2.28
CA LEU A 225 -13.18 7.62 3.61
C LEU A 225 -13.96 8.72 4.34
N ASN A 226 -15.09 8.36 4.93
CA ASN A 226 -15.78 9.19 5.91
C ASN A 226 -15.15 9.00 7.30
N GLY A 227 -13.89 9.42 7.43
CA GLY A 227 -13.05 9.21 8.61
C GLY A 227 -12.24 10.45 8.97
N ALA A 228 -11.44 10.35 10.03
CA ALA A 228 -10.56 11.43 10.46
C ALA A 228 -9.32 11.53 9.54
N ASP A 229 -8.71 12.71 9.53
CA ASP A 229 -7.49 12.95 8.79
C ASP A 229 -6.31 12.18 9.41
N ALA A 230 -5.44 11.64 8.55
CA ALA A 230 -4.27 10.86 8.92
C ALA A 230 -3.12 11.17 7.95
N ALA A 231 -2.54 12.37 8.09
CA ALA A 231 -1.38 12.75 7.30
C ALA A 231 -0.15 11.92 7.68
N VAL A 232 0.00 11.57 8.97
CA VAL A 232 1.08 10.69 9.44
C VAL A 232 0.52 9.62 10.36
N MET A 233 0.94 8.37 10.16
CA MET A 233 0.65 7.30 11.10
C MET A 233 1.92 6.50 11.44
N GLN A 234 2.04 6.10 12.71
CA GLN A 234 3.18 5.37 13.25
C GLN A 234 2.76 4.07 13.91
N THR A 235 3.47 2.99 13.57
CA THR A 235 3.35 1.68 14.22
C THR A 235 3.98 1.68 15.62
N THR A 236 3.74 0.59 16.36
CA THR A 236 4.28 0.39 17.71
C THR A 236 5.60 -0.41 17.74
N TYR A 237 6.22 -0.66 16.59
CA TYR A 237 7.45 -1.47 16.51
C TYR A 237 8.64 -0.77 17.22
N PRO A 238 9.24 -1.40 18.21
CA PRO A 238 10.21 -0.71 19.06
C PRO A 238 11.53 -0.38 18.36
N ASN A 239 11.96 -1.19 17.39
CA ASN A 239 13.24 -1.02 16.72
C ASN A 239 13.12 -0.29 15.38
N SER A 240 12.28 -0.77 14.45
CA SER A 240 12.10 -0.13 13.13
C SER A 240 11.39 1.21 13.24
N LYS A 241 10.49 1.36 14.23
CA LYS A 241 9.67 2.56 14.43
C LYS A 241 9.04 3.03 13.12
N THR A 242 8.49 2.09 12.38
CA THR A 242 7.90 2.32 11.06
C THR A 242 6.79 3.36 11.13
N TRP A 243 6.83 4.33 10.22
CA TRP A 243 5.76 5.30 10.03
C TRP A 243 5.53 5.58 8.55
N PHE A 244 4.41 6.20 8.26
CA PHE A 244 3.98 6.57 6.92
C PHE A 244 3.57 8.04 6.91
N VAL A 245 3.84 8.71 5.79
CA VAL A 245 3.44 10.11 5.54
C VAL A 245 2.65 10.15 4.23
N TYR A 246 1.46 10.75 4.28
CA TYR A 246 0.63 10.90 3.10
C TYR A 246 1.21 11.98 2.18
N ASP A 247 1.41 11.62 0.94
CA ASP A 247 1.79 12.52 -0.14
C ASP A 247 0.58 12.77 -1.04
N ALA A 248 -0.03 13.93 -0.90
CA ALA A 248 -1.23 14.30 -1.66
C ALA A 248 -0.97 14.44 -3.17
N ALA A 249 0.28 14.66 -3.59
CA ALA A 249 0.62 14.79 -5.00
C ALA A 249 0.57 13.43 -5.73
N SER A 250 0.98 12.36 -5.04
CA SER A 250 0.92 10.99 -5.57
C SER A 250 -0.30 10.19 -5.11
N GLY A 251 -1.06 10.70 -4.14
CA GLY A 251 -2.17 9.98 -3.52
C GLY A 251 -1.73 8.78 -2.67
N THR A 252 -0.44 8.69 -2.29
CA THR A 252 0.12 7.52 -1.62
C THR A 252 0.74 7.87 -0.26
N TYR A 253 0.94 6.85 0.55
CA TYR A 253 1.67 6.93 1.81
C TYR A 253 3.12 6.51 1.61
N LYS A 254 4.06 7.46 1.78
CA LYS A 254 5.50 7.22 1.76
C LYS A 254 5.93 6.54 3.05
N ARG A 255 6.65 5.43 2.93
CA ARG A 255 7.06 4.61 4.08
C ARG A 255 8.43 5.01 4.60
N PHE A 256 8.56 5.04 5.94
CA PHE A 256 9.79 5.32 6.67
C PHE A 256 10.06 4.25 7.72
N HIS A 257 11.33 4.02 8.02
CA HIS A 257 11.77 3.19 9.13
C HIS A 257 13.17 3.61 9.62
N TYR A 258 13.55 3.24 10.83
CA TYR A 258 14.88 3.59 11.38
C TYR A 258 15.23 5.07 11.22
N LYS A 259 14.24 5.96 11.36
CA LYS A 259 14.36 7.43 11.21
C LYS A 259 14.80 7.90 9.81
N LYS A 260 14.53 7.09 8.78
CA LYS A 260 14.88 7.37 7.38
C LYS A 260 13.75 6.94 6.47
N GLU A 261 13.76 7.45 5.26
CA GLU A 261 13.01 6.90 4.15
C GLU A 261 13.33 5.42 3.95
N HIS A 262 12.33 4.63 3.65
CA HIS A 262 12.52 3.24 3.28
C HIS A 262 12.70 3.15 1.76
N ILE A 263 13.96 3.03 1.34
CA ILE A 263 14.37 3.04 -0.06
C ILE A 263 14.57 1.60 -0.54
N ASP A 264 14.06 1.28 -1.74
CA ASP A 264 14.47 0.08 -2.47
C ASP A 264 15.89 0.25 -3.00
N GLY A 265 16.73 -0.74 -2.80
CA GLY A 265 18.14 -0.68 -3.18
C GLY A 265 18.40 -0.84 -4.68
N GLU A 266 17.40 -1.29 -5.46
CA GLU A 266 17.51 -1.46 -6.90
C GLU A 266 17.11 -0.18 -7.63
N THR A 267 15.93 0.36 -7.30
CA THR A 267 15.39 1.56 -7.97
C THR A 267 15.90 2.86 -7.36
N GLY A 268 16.28 2.84 -6.07
CA GLY A 268 16.58 4.04 -5.30
C GLY A 268 15.34 4.84 -4.91
N GLU A 269 14.15 4.33 -5.17
CA GLU A 269 12.89 4.99 -4.87
C GLU A 269 12.40 4.65 -3.46
N GLN A 270 11.67 5.58 -2.85
CA GLN A 270 11.03 5.36 -1.56
C GLN A 270 9.76 4.54 -1.73
N LEU A 271 9.60 3.51 -0.89
CA LEU A 271 8.40 2.70 -0.86
C LEU A 271 7.17 3.55 -0.60
N ALA A 272 6.13 3.33 -1.41
CA ALA A 272 4.87 4.05 -1.36
C ALA A 272 3.68 3.09 -1.55
N PHE A 273 2.57 3.37 -0.86
CA PHE A 273 1.39 2.52 -0.85
C PHE A 273 0.12 3.36 -0.95
N THR A 274 -0.82 2.94 -1.78
CA THR A 274 -2.16 3.55 -1.86
C THR A 274 -2.95 3.25 -0.59
N ASN A 275 -2.77 2.04 -0.06
CA ASN A 275 -3.50 1.52 1.09
C ASN A 275 -2.55 1.12 2.21
N VAL A 276 -2.87 1.49 3.44
CA VAL A 276 -2.17 0.99 4.62
C VAL A 276 -3.19 0.40 5.59
N ILE A 277 -2.91 -0.79 6.13
CA ILE A 277 -3.74 -1.44 7.14
C ILE A 277 -2.89 -1.71 8.37
N PHE A 278 -3.38 -1.27 9.53
CA PHE A 278 -2.87 -1.73 10.82
C PHE A 278 -3.82 -2.82 11.32
N GLN A 279 -3.39 -4.08 11.21
CA GLN A 279 -4.14 -5.25 11.68
C GLN A 279 -3.73 -5.58 13.11
N ILE A 280 -4.66 -5.45 14.06
CA ILE A 280 -4.39 -5.69 15.48
C ILE A 280 -4.78 -7.11 15.84
N MET A 281 -3.82 -7.91 16.32
CA MET A 281 -4.08 -9.29 16.73
C MET A 281 -3.26 -9.69 17.96
N PRO A 282 -3.72 -10.71 18.72
CA PRO A 282 -2.95 -11.24 19.83
C PRO A 282 -1.60 -11.81 19.37
N GLY A 283 -0.53 -11.39 20.04
CA GLY A 283 0.81 -11.88 19.81
C GLY A 283 1.51 -12.11 21.14
N ARG A 284 2.33 -13.17 21.23
CA ARG A 284 3.03 -13.53 22.47
C ARG A 284 4.42 -14.07 22.20
N VAL A 285 5.32 -13.86 23.15
CA VAL A 285 6.63 -14.51 23.17
C VAL A 285 6.44 -15.97 23.61
N ILE A 286 6.98 -16.92 22.84
CA ILE A 286 6.79 -18.36 23.07
C ILE A 286 8.01 -19.09 23.61
N ASP A 287 9.18 -18.45 23.63
CA ASP A 287 10.38 -19.09 24.13
C ASP A 287 11.44 -18.10 24.66
N SER A 288 12.51 -18.66 25.26
CA SER A 288 13.63 -17.89 25.81
C SER A 288 14.46 -17.13 24.76
N LYS A 289 14.28 -17.42 23.49
CA LYS A 289 14.90 -16.67 22.37
C LYS A 289 14.06 -15.44 21.97
N GLY A 290 12.92 -15.22 22.62
CA GLY A 290 12.01 -14.11 22.33
C GLY A 290 11.24 -14.26 21.04
N ARG A 291 11.10 -15.48 20.50
CA ARG A 291 10.33 -15.71 19.28
C ARG A 291 8.86 -15.46 19.52
N MET A 292 8.24 -14.79 18.56
CA MET A 292 6.82 -14.45 18.60
C MET A 292 5.96 -15.54 17.95
N GLU A 293 4.75 -15.65 18.43
CA GLU A 293 3.62 -16.34 17.81
C GLU A 293 2.43 -15.38 17.75
N PHE A 294 1.66 -15.45 16.68
CA PHE A 294 0.47 -14.64 16.47
C PHE A 294 -0.74 -15.51 16.18
N ASP A 295 -1.88 -15.13 16.73
CA ASP A 295 -3.16 -15.81 16.51
C ASP A 295 -3.75 -15.36 15.16
N THR A 296 -3.24 -15.95 14.07
CA THR A 296 -3.63 -15.58 12.70
C THR A 296 -5.04 -16.00 12.32
N VAL A 297 -5.67 -16.94 13.03
CA VAL A 297 -7.06 -17.38 12.85
C VAL A 297 -7.91 -16.78 13.96
N GLY A 298 -9.00 -16.10 13.60
CA GLY A 298 -9.88 -15.44 14.56
C GLY A 298 -10.45 -14.13 13.99
N SER A 299 -10.62 -13.16 14.87
CA SER A 299 -11.09 -11.82 14.49
C SER A 299 -10.48 -10.77 15.42
N GLY A 300 -10.43 -9.54 14.96
CA GLY A 300 -9.89 -8.43 15.73
C GLY A 300 -10.25 -7.06 15.12
N LYS A 301 -9.69 -6.03 15.73
CA LYS A 301 -9.79 -4.65 15.23
C LYS A 301 -8.64 -4.35 14.27
N GLY A 302 -8.78 -3.27 13.55
CA GLY A 302 -7.72 -2.69 12.71
C GLY A 302 -8.04 -1.25 12.35
N MET A 303 -7.16 -0.68 11.56
CA MET A 303 -7.31 0.66 11.00
C MET A 303 -6.96 0.59 9.52
N TYR A 304 -7.76 1.20 8.69
CA TYR A 304 -7.52 1.33 7.25
C TYR A 304 -7.29 2.78 6.90
N PHE A 305 -6.22 3.02 6.13
CA PHE A 305 -5.76 4.34 5.70
C PHE A 305 -5.68 4.39 4.17
N THR A 306 -6.31 5.38 3.58
CA THR A 306 -6.21 5.73 2.16
C THR A 306 -6.61 7.20 1.96
N GLY A 307 -6.07 7.87 0.95
CA GLY A 307 -6.44 9.24 0.61
C GLY A 307 -6.23 10.28 1.73
N GLY A 308 -5.24 10.08 2.61
CA GLY A 308 -4.95 10.99 3.73
C GLY A 308 -5.90 10.87 4.91
N LYS A 309 -6.78 9.87 4.93
CA LYS A 309 -7.78 9.63 5.99
C LYS A 309 -7.69 8.22 6.54
N TYR A 310 -8.36 7.97 7.69
CA TYR A 310 -8.50 6.63 8.21
C TYR A 310 -9.89 6.37 8.81
N VAL A 311 -10.21 5.07 8.87
CA VAL A 311 -11.36 4.53 9.58
C VAL A 311 -10.94 3.33 10.42
N GLU A 312 -11.65 3.10 11.53
CA GLU A 312 -11.56 1.83 12.26
C GLU A 312 -12.24 0.73 11.45
N ILE A 313 -11.62 -0.45 11.42
CA ILE A 313 -12.12 -1.65 10.74
C ILE A 313 -12.08 -2.84 11.68
N THR A 314 -12.68 -3.94 11.24
CA THR A 314 -12.50 -5.25 11.85
C THR A 314 -11.95 -6.23 10.82
N TRP A 315 -11.24 -7.25 11.28
CA TRP A 315 -10.80 -8.35 10.43
C TRP A 315 -11.32 -9.69 10.94
N LYS A 316 -11.48 -10.66 10.04
CA LYS A 316 -11.90 -12.01 10.36
C LYS A 316 -11.20 -13.02 9.45
N LYS A 317 -10.67 -14.09 10.06
CA LYS A 317 -10.12 -15.27 9.40
C LYS A 317 -10.66 -16.52 10.05
N THR A 318 -11.34 -17.37 9.29
CA THR A 318 -12.09 -18.51 9.85
C THR A 318 -11.29 -19.81 9.92
N GLY A 319 -10.15 -19.88 9.23
CA GLY A 319 -9.26 -21.04 9.20
C GLY A 319 -7.93 -20.70 8.55
N LEU A 320 -6.95 -21.59 8.60
CA LEU A 320 -5.61 -21.35 8.03
C LEU A 320 -5.64 -21.10 6.51
N GLU A 321 -6.55 -21.75 5.81
CA GLU A 321 -6.71 -21.65 4.35
C GLU A 321 -7.72 -20.58 3.93
N SER A 322 -8.46 -20.02 4.90
CA SER A 322 -9.41 -18.94 4.60
C SER A 322 -8.67 -17.62 4.44
N PRO A 323 -9.11 -16.74 3.52
CA PRO A 323 -8.57 -15.39 3.47
C PRO A 323 -8.87 -14.61 4.74
N THR A 324 -8.00 -13.67 5.09
CA THR A 324 -8.31 -12.63 6.06
C THR A 324 -9.16 -11.59 5.36
N LEU A 325 -10.40 -11.41 5.80
CA LEU A 325 -11.32 -10.41 5.27
C LEU A 325 -11.39 -9.22 6.22
N PHE A 326 -11.46 -8.03 5.65
CA PHE A 326 -11.61 -6.77 6.38
C PHE A 326 -13.01 -6.23 6.20
N TYR A 327 -13.55 -5.61 7.26
CA TYR A 327 -14.92 -5.11 7.30
C TYR A 327 -14.96 -3.70 7.88
N ASP A 328 -15.84 -2.88 7.34
CA ASP A 328 -16.12 -1.53 7.82
C ASP A 328 -16.93 -1.52 9.13
N ALA A 329 -17.30 -0.33 9.60
CA ALA A 329 -18.10 -0.15 10.82
C ALA A 329 -19.54 -0.70 10.71
N ASN A 330 -20.07 -0.91 9.49
CA ASN A 330 -21.39 -1.48 9.23
C ASN A 330 -21.34 -3.01 9.16
N GLY A 331 -20.14 -3.60 9.13
CA GLY A 331 -19.94 -5.04 8.96
C GLY A 331 -19.98 -5.48 7.49
N GLU A 332 -19.88 -4.56 6.56
CA GLU A 332 -19.73 -4.84 5.14
C GLU A 332 -18.24 -5.01 4.80
N GLN A 333 -17.94 -5.84 3.78
CA GLN A 333 -16.55 -6.04 3.39
C GLN A 333 -15.95 -4.70 2.93
N LEU A 334 -14.76 -4.38 3.43
CA LEU A 334 -14.05 -3.14 3.14
C LEU A 334 -13.74 -3.04 1.64
N VAL A 335 -14.21 -1.96 1.01
CA VAL A 335 -13.85 -1.61 -0.36
C VAL A 335 -12.61 -0.71 -0.34
N MET A 336 -11.58 -1.10 -1.08
CA MET A 336 -10.27 -0.44 -1.11
C MET A 336 -10.06 0.30 -2.42
N ASN A 337 -9.19 1.30 -2.42
CA ASN A 337 -8.68 1.90 -3.65
C ASN A 337 -7.74 0.93 -4.38
N PRO A 338 -7.79 0.81 -5.71
CA PRO A 338 -6.76 0.10 -6.46
C PRO A 338 -5.36 0.64 -6.17
N GLY A 339 -4.38 -0.24 -6.08
CA GLY A 339 -2.97 0.06 -5.83
C GLY A 339 -2.33 -0.77 -4.74
N LYS A 340 -1.02 -0.58 -4.52
CA LYS A 340 -0.20 -1.33 -3.56
C LYS A 340 -0.70 -1.16 -2.11
N THR A 341 -0.62 -2.24 -1.33
CA THR A 341 -1.10 -2.26 0.07
C THR A 341 0.03 -2.62 1.05
N SER A 342 0.20 -1.84 2.11
CA SER A 342 1.07 -2.21 3.25
C SER A 342 0.24 -2.64 4.45
N ILE A 343 0.51 -3.84 4.99
CA ILE A 343 -0.18 -4.38 6.16
C ILE A 343 0.81 -4.53 7.32
N CYS A 344 0.56 -3.78 8.39
CA CYS A 344 1.36 -3.82 9.61
C CYS A 344 0.60 -4.59 10.69
N ILE A 345 1.12 -5.74 11.13
CA ILE A 345 0.54 -6.53 12.21
C ILE A 345 1.01 -5.97 13.54
N ILE A 346 0.07 -5.42 14.31
CA ILE A 346 0.29 -4.81 15.62
C ILE A 346 -0.23 -5.74 16.71
N THR A 347 0.56 -5.93 17.80
CA THR A 347 0.08 -6.73 18.93
C THR A 347 -1.01 -5.98 19.70
N THR A 348 -2.02 -6.71 20.18
CA THR A 348 -3.10 -6.14 20.98
C THR A 348 -2.59 -5.31 22.16
N ASP A 349 -1.52 -5.78 22.84
CA ASP A 349 -0.94 -5.12 24.01
C ASP A 349 -0.32 -3.75 23.71
N SER A 350 0.07 -3.52 22.45
CA SER A 350 0.71 -2.28 22.03
C SER A 350 -0.21 -1.33 21.23
N ALA A 351 -1.41 -1.76 20.92
CA ALA A 351 -2.31 -1.04 20.01
C ALA A 351 -2.65 0.40 20.49
N ASP A 352 -2.76 0.61 21.80
CA ASP A 352 -3.03 1.93 22.37
C ASP A 352 -1.88 2.95 22.14
N ASN A 353 -0.72 2.48 21.70
CA ASN A 353 0.44 3.32 21.39
C ASN A 353 0.59 3.62 19.87
N ILE A 354 -0.39 3.26 19.06
CA ILE A 354 -0.42 3.66 17.64
C ILE A 354 -0.52 5.18 17.57
N GLY A 355 0.38 5.80 16.80
CA GLY A 355 0.35 7.24 16.56
C GLY A 355 -0.42 7.56 15.28
N ILE A 356 -1.41 8.45 15.36
CA ILE A 356 -2.11 9.02 14.20
C ILE A 356 -2.12 10.53 14.36
N TYR A 357 -1.72 11.24 13.32
CA TYR A 357 -1.57 12.69 13.32
C TYR A 357 -2.25 13.27 12.10
N GLU A 358 -3.13 14.25 12.34
CA GLU A 358 -3.91 14.92 11.30
C GLU A 358 -3.04 15.72 10.33
N THR A 359 -1.88 16.21 10.79
CA THR A 359 -0.91 16.97 9.99
C THR A 359 0.52 16.59 10.30
N GLU A 360 1.44 16.90 9.39
CA GLU A 360 2.89 16.72 9.62
C GLU A 360 3.41 17.66 10.71
N GLU A 361 2.83 18.84 10.90
CA GLU A 361 3.19 19.76 11.99
C GLU A 361 2.88 19.13 13.36
N ALA A 362 1.71 18.48 13.50
CA ALA A 362 1.35 17.75 14.72
C ALA A 362 2.32 16.59 15.00
N TRP A 363 2.73 15.88 13.96
CA TRP A 363 3.76 14.83 14.04
C TRP A 363 5.11 15.39 14.50
N ASN A 364 5.56 16.51 13.93
CA ASN A 364 6.85 17.12 14.23
C ASN A 364 6.91 17.75 15.63
N ALA A 365 5.77 18.08 16.22
CA ALA A 365 5.65 18.69 17.55
C ALA A 365 5.58 17.69 18.72
N ARG A 366 5.56 16.35 18.48
CA ARG A 366 5.43 15.30 19.51
C ARG A 366 6.68 15.10 20.38
#